data_155a57164c912811487896b3158087ab
#
_entry.id   155a57164c912811487896b3158087ab
#
_cell.length_a   1.000
_cell.length_b   1.000
_cell.length_c   1.000
_cell.angle_alpha   90.00
_cell.angle_beta   90.00
_cell.angle_gamma   90.00
#
_symmetry.space_group_name_H-M   'P 1'
#
loop_
_entity.id
_entity.type
_entity.pdbx_description
1 polymer ?
#
loop_
_entity_poly.entity_id
_entity_poly.type
_entity_poly.pdbx_seq_one_letter_code
_entity_poly.pdbx_strand_id
1 'polypeptide(L)'
;MGQASQRHVDVAILGGGSAGYAAARTTAAGGLKTAVIDGGPELGGLCILRGCMPTKALLYASEVKHLAEKGSTWGLQIPKVSFDFQKVMARKAAMVEEFASYRREQLQDGRFELIRSKARFRDPHTLLLEDGSLVQANSILLATGSSVAPLPLPSLESIQPWTSNDVLDLKRLPASIIVLGGGPVALELAQFFLRFGVKTTLIQRSKQLLSGFDEDIASPLQQALEEEGMQIYTHTRLLSASRKGGMDCITFEHEGKTREIYAEAVL
;
A
#
# COMPACT_ATOMS: atom_id res chain seq x y z
N MET A 1 -43.78 -9.74 -6.45
CA MET A 1 -42.51 -9.59 -5.69
C MET A 1 -41.80 -10.94 -5.81
N GLY A 2 -40.73 -11.03 -6.63
CA GLY A 2 -39.99 -12.28 -6.81
C GLY A 2 -39.32 -12.63 -5.47
N GLN A 3 -39.35 -13.91 -5.11
CA GLN A 3 -38.59 -14.40 -3.94
C GLN A 3 -37.11 -14.05 -4.17
N ALA A 4 -36.50 -13.32 -3.22
CA ALA A 4 -35.08 -13.08 -3.23
C ALA A 4 -34.33 -14.42 -3.28
N SER A 5 -33.48 -14.63 -4.25
CA SER A 5 -32.68 -15.84 -4.39
C SER A 5 -31.87 -16.05 -3.11
N GLN A 6 -31.98 -17.23 -2.52
CA GLN A 6 -31.23 -17.60 -1.32
C GLN A 6 -30.23 -18.71 -1.65
N ARG A 7 -28.95 -18.45 -1.33
CA ARG A 7 -27.84 -19.41 -1.46
C ARG A 7 -27.50 -19.98 -0.10
N HIS A 8 -27.18 -21.28 -0.05
CA HIS A 8 -26.65 -21.91 1.16
C HIS A 8 -25.25 -22.47 0.88
N VAL A 9 -24.30 -22.12 1.70
CA VAL A 9 -22.90 -22.55 1.62
C VAL A 9 -22.39 -22.95 3.01
N ASP A 10 -21.31 -23.73 3.07
CA ASP A 10 -20.65 -24.02 4.33
C ASP A 10 -19.82 -22.81 4.81
N VAL A 11 -19.11 -22.17 3.87
CA VAL A 11 -18.26 -21.01 4.16
C VAL A 11 -18.54 -19.90 3.16
N ALA A 12 -18.89 -18.72 3.67
CA ALA A 12 -18.92 -17.48 2.89
C ALA A 12 -17.69 -16.63 3.24
N ILE A 13 -17.00 -16.12 2.23
CA ILE A 13 -15.79 -15.32 2.39
C ILE A 13 -16.03 -13.94 1.80
N LEU A 14 -15.91 -12.89 2.63
CA LEU A 14 -16.02 -11.51 2.20
C LEU A 14 -14.65 -10.97 1.78
N GLY A 15 -14.46 -10.78 0.47
CA GLY A 15 -13.24 -10.28 -0.16
C GLY A 15 -12.43 -11.37 -0.84
N GLY A 16 -12.12 -11.16 -2.13
CA GLY A 16 -11.33 -12.05 -3.00
C GLY A 16 -9.82 -11.71 -3.03
N GLY A 17 -9.34 -10.92 -2.07
CA GLY A 17 -7.92 -10.60 -1.93
C GLY A 17 -7.08 -11.80 -1.47
N SER A 18 -5.83 -11.57 -1.08
CA SER A 18 -4.88 -12.64 -0.73
C SER A 18 -5.39 -13.56 0.37
N ALA A 19 -5.95 -13.02 1.44
CA ALA A 19 -6.50 -13.81 2.54
C ALA A 19 -7.75 -14.60 2.12
N GLY A 20 -8.69 -13.93 1.43
CA GLY A 20 -9.93 -14.58 1.00
C GLY A 20 -9.69 -15.66 -0.04
N TYR A 21 -8.81 -15.43 -0.99
CA TYR A 21 -8.44 -16.46 -1.97
C TYR A 21 -7.77 -17.68 -1.31
N ALA A 22 -6.83 -17.44 -0.37
CA ALA A 22 -6.18 -18.53 0.35
C ALA A 22 -7.21 -19.37 1.13
N ALA A 23 -8.13 -18.72 1.83
CA ALA A 23 -9.20 -19.37 2.55
C ALA A 23 -10.12 -20.16 1.61
N ALA A 24 -10.57 -19.55 0.49
CA ALA A 24 -11.46 -20.18 -0.48
C ALA A 24 -10.85 -21.45 -1.07
N ARG A 25 -9.57 -21.39 -1.45
CA ARG A 25 -8.84 -22.55 -1.96
C ARG A 25 -8.77 -23.67 -0.92
N THR A 26 -8.48 -23.32 0.33
CA THR A 26 -8.33 -24.30 1.41
C THR A 26 -9.65 -24.95 1.78
N THR A 27 -10.72 -24.17 1.93
CA THR A 27 -12.05 -24.70 2.27
C THR A 27 -12.63 -25.55 1.14
N ALA A 28 -12.50 -25.12 -0.12
CA ALA A 28 -12.92 -25.90 -1.28
C ALA A 28 -12.13 -27.22 -1.42
N ALA A 29 -10.81 -27.20 -1.20
CA ALA A 29 -10.00 -28.41 -1.19
C ALA A 29 -10.39 -29.38 -0.07
N GLY A 30 -10.92 -28.86 1.04
CA GLY A 30 -11.50 -29.65 2.14
C GLY A 30 -12.92 -30.17 1.85
N GLY A 31 -13.45 -29.98 0.65
CA GLY A 31 -14.78 -30.44 0.25
C GLY A 31 -15.95 -29.57 0.75
N LEU A 32 -15.66 -28.39 1.31
CA LEU A 32 -16.69 -27.46 1.77
C LEU A 32 -17.27 -26.64 0.62
N LYS A 33 -18.60 -26.51 0.58
CA LYS A 33 -19.28 -25.60 -0.34
C LYS A 33 -18.94 -24.17 0.03
N THR A 34 -18.13 -23.50 -0.79
CA THR A 34 -17.56 -22.20 -0.50
C THR A 34 -18.01 -21.13 -1.50
N ALA A 35 -18.37 -19.95 -1.00
CA ALA A 35 -18.59 -18.76 -1.82
C ALA A 35 -17.66 -17.64 -1.44
N VAL A 36 -17.07 -16.99 -2.43
CA VAL A 36 -16.31 -15.73 -2.28
C VAL A 36 -17.18 -14.59 -2.77
N ILE A 37 -17.38 -13.58 -1.93
CA ILE A 37 -18.16 -12.39 -2.26
C ILE A 37 -17.21 -11.21 -2.33
N ASP A 38 -17.06 -10.65 -3.53
CA ASP A 38 -16.12 -9.54 -3.78
C ASP A 38 -16.80 -8.44 -4.58
N GLY A 39 -17.02 -7.29 -3.97
CA GLY A 39 -17.61 -6.09 -4.55
C GLY A 39 -16.60 -5.04 -4.98
N GLY A 40 -15.31 -5.35 -4.99
CA GLY A 40 -14.26 -4.46 -5.48
C GLY A 40 -14.38 -4.22 -7.00
N PRO A 41 -13.89 -3.08 -7.52
CA PRO A 41 -13.94 -2.80 -8.96
C PRO A 41 -13.11 -3.82 -9.76
N GLU A 42 -11.99 -4.26 -9.20
CA GLU A 42 -11.09 -5.25 -9.79
C GLU A 42 -10.85 -6.43 -8.85
N LEU A 43 -10.70 -7.62 -9.42
CA LEU A 43 -10.29 -8.82 -8.69
C LEU A 43 -8.77 -8.89 -8.56
N GLY A 44 -8.28 -9.34 -7.40
CA GLY A 44 -6.84 -9.48 -7.12
C GLY A 44 -6.48 -9.05 -5.71
N GLY A 45 -7.25 -8.10 -5.18
CA GLY A 45 -7.07 -7.57 -3.83
C GLY A 45 -5.88 -6.62 -3.70
N LEU A 46 -5.82 -5.95 -2.56
CA LEU A 46 -4.87 -4.86 -2.28
C LEU A 46 -3.41 -5.26 -2.53
N CYS A 47 -2.99 -6.44 -2.07
CA CYS A 47 -1.59 -6.86 -2.16
C CYS A 47 -1.08 -6.93 -3.61
N ILE A 48 -1.89 -7.46 -4.54
CA ILE A 48 -1.52 -7.58 -5.95
C ILE A 48 -1.66 -6.23 -6.66
N LEU A 49 -2.80 -5.55 -6.47
CA LEU A 49 -3.16 -4.39 -7.29
C LEU A 49 -2.51 -3.08 -6.82
N ARG A 50 -2.44 -2.86 -5.49
CA ARG A 50 -2.11 -1.55 -4.90
C ARG A 50 -1.20 -1.63 -3.67
N GLY A 51 -0.62 -2.79 -3.36
CA GLY A 51 0.17 -3.00 -2.14
C GLY A 51 1.52 -3.65 -2.40
N CYS A 52 1.67 -4.89 -1.93
CA CYS A 52 2.95 -5.60 -1.89
C CYS A 52 3.63 -5.71 -3.25
N MET A 53 2.91 -6.20 -4.26
CA MET A 53 3.52 -6.50 -5.57
C MET A 53 4.03 -5.24 -6.28
N PRO A 54 3.21 -4.19 -6.51
CA PRO A 54 3.71 -2.99 -7.17
C PRO A 54 4.81 -2.28 -6.37
N THR A 55 4.68 -2.21 -5.04
CA THR A 55 5.70 -1.58 -4.20
C THR A 55 7.02 -2.31 -4.28
N LYS A 56 7.04 -3.66 -4.16
CA LYS A 56 8.27 -4.46 -4.27
C LYS A 56 8.89 -4.38 -5.67
N ALA A 57 8.09 -4.28 -6.72
CA ALA A 57 8.60 -4.05 -8.07
C ALA A 57 9.36 -2.72 -8.19
N LEU A 58 8.82 -1.64 -7.57
CA LEU A 58 9.47 -0.32 -7.54
C LEU A 58 10.72 -0.31 -6.64
N LEU A 59 10.63 -0.91 -5.46
CA LEU A 59 11.78 -1.03 -4.55
C LEU A 59 12.93 -1.80 -5.19
N TYR A 60 12.65 -2.92 -5.86
CA TYR A 60 13.69 -3.69 -6.53
C TYR A 60 14.36 -2.88 -7.66
N ALA A 61 13.60 -2.10 -8.40
CA ALA A 61 14.19 -1.21 -9.41
C ALA A 61 15.11 -0.14 -8.78
N SER A 62 14.70 0.43 -7.64
CA SER A 62 15.52 1.41 -6.90
C SER A 62 16.77 0.76 -6.28
N GLU A 63 16.66 -0.49 -5.82
CA GLU A 63 17.78 -1.28 -5.31
C GLU A 63 18.83 -1.54 -6.39
N VAL A 64 18.40 -2.02 -7.56
CA VAL A 64 19.31 -2.25 -8.72
C VAL A 64 20.07 -0.97 -9.08
N LYS A 65 19.37 0.18 -9.11
CA LYS A 65 20.01 1.48 -9.37
C LYS A 65 21.03 1.82 -8.27
N HIS A 66 20.66 1.68 -7.02
CA HIS A 66 21.50 1.99 -5.86
C HIS A 66 22.77 1.12 -5.83
N LEU A 67 22.62 -0.20 -6.04
CA LEU A 67 23.77 -1.12 -6.13
C LEU A 67 24.69 -0.79 -7.30
N ALA A 68 24.14 -0.41 -8.45
CA ALA A 68 24.92 0.01 -9.59
C ALA A 68 25.72 1.30 -9.30
N GLU A 69 25.15 2.27 -8.59
CA GLU A 69 25.85 3.50 -8.14
C GLU A 69 26.95 3.22 -7.14
N LYS A 70 26.76 2.22 -6.27
CA LYS A 70 27.75 1.74 -5.31
C LYS A 70 28.68 0.66 -5.87
N GLY A 71 28.70 0.44 -7.17
CA GLY A 71 29.46 -0.63 -7.82
C GLY A 71 30.95 -0.67 -7.45
N SER A 72 31.57 0.51 -7.19
CA SER A 72 32.96 0.59 -6.78
C SER A 72 33.26 -0.15 -5.48
N THR A 73 32.33 -0.27 -4.56
CA THR A 73 32.45 -1.06 -3.32
C THR A 73 32.74 -2.55 -3.64
N TRP A 74 32.30 -3.01 -4.79
CA TRP A 74 32.43 -4.40 -5.25
C TRP A 74 33.50 -4.54 -6.36
N GLY A 75 34.31 -3.49 -6.58
CA GLY A 75 35.31 -3.47 -7.64
C GLY A 75 34.74 -3.26 -9.06
N LEU A 76 33.47 -2.92 -9.20
CA LEU A 76 32.85 -2.64 -10.50
C LEU A 76 33.06 -1.18 -10.88
N GLN A 77 33.46 -0.96 -12.13
CA GLN A 77 33.60 0.39 -12.70
C GLN A 77 32.36 0.73 -13.53
N ILE A 78 31.42 1.42 -12.93
CA ILE A 78 30.18 1.89 -13.58
C ILE A 78 30.23 3.42 -13.65
N PRO A 79 30.60 3.99 -14.80
CA PRO A 79 30.91 5.42 -14.90
C PRO A 79 29.72 6.33 -14.61
N LYS A 80 28.54 5.91 -15.00
CA LYS A 80 27.29 6.67 -14.82
C LYS A 80 26.11 5.74 -14.83
N VAL A 81 25.26 5.85 -13.82
CA VAL A 81 23.96 5.19 -13.78
C VAL A 81 22.87 6.20 -14.17
N SER A 82 22.09 5.85 -15.17
CA SER A 82 20.91 6.61 -15.60
C SER A 82 19.70 5.71 -15.62
N PHE A 83 18.51 6.28 -15.53
CA PHE A 83 17.27 5.53 -15.55
C PHE A 83 16.20 6.23 -16.39
N ASP A 84 15.26 5.45 -16.88
CA ASP A 84 14.03 5.91 -17.51
C ASP A 84 12.88 5.56 -16.57
N PHE A 85 12.33 6.57 -15.91
CA PHE A 85 11.27 6.38 -14.92
C PHE A 85 10.01 5.77 -15.53
N GLN A 86 9.69 6.12 -16.77
CA GLN A 86 8.50 5.57 -17.43
C GLN A 86 8.67 4.07 -17.71
N LYS A 87 9.88 3.61 -18.05
CA LYS A 87 10.15 2.16 -18.19
C LYS A 87 10.08 1.43 -16.85
N VAL A 88 10.51 2.04 -15.74
CA VAL A 88 10.35 1.49 -14.40
C VAL A 88 8.86 1.28 -14.09
N MET A 89 8.04 2.30 -14.35
CA MET A 89 6.60 2.24 -14.12
C MET A 89 5.89 1.24 -15.06
N ALA A 90 6.29 1.18 -16.31
CA ALA A 90 5.75 0.21 -17.27
C ALA A 90 6.07 -1.23 -16.88
N ARG A 91 7.32 -1.51 -16.41
CA ARG A 91 7.70 -2.82 -15.89
C ARG A 91 6.86 -3.20 -14.66
N LYS A 92 6.68 -2.27 -13.70
CA LYS A 92 5.80 -2.48 -12.55
C LYS A 92 4.37 -2.83 -13.00
N ALA A 93 3.81 -2.07 -13.95
CA ALA A 93 2.46 -2.31 -14.45
C ALA A 93 2.31 -3.68 -15.12
N ALA A 94 3.27 -4.10 -15.94
CA ALA A 94 3.27 -5.42 -16.57
C ALA A 94 3.30 -6.56 -15.54
N MET A 95 4.15 -6.45 -14.51
CA MET A 95 4.20 -7.44 -13.43
C MET A 95 2.87 -7.52 -12.65
N VAL A 96 2.28 -6.38 -12.33
CA VAL A 96 0.98 -6.34 -11.61
C VAL A 96 -0.10 -7.01 -12.45
N GLU A 97 -0.17 -6.73 -13.76
CA GLU A 97 -1.16 -7.31 -14.65
C GLU A 97 -0.98 -8.84 -14.79
N GLU A 98 0.25 -9.33 -14.90
CA GLU A 98 0.53 -10.77 -14.92
C GLU A 98 -0.03 -11.47 -13.68
N PHE A 99 0.27 -10.96 -12.48
CA PHE A 99 -0.25 -11.52 -11.24
C PHE A 99 -1.77 -11.34 -11.07
N ALA A 100 -2.30 -10.22 -11.52
CA ALA A 100 -3.73 -9.95 -11.46
C ALA A 100 -4.53 -10.86 -12.39
N SER A 101 -4.04 -11.08 -13.62
CA SER A 101 -4.63 -12.02 -14.58
C SER A 101 -4.68 -13.44 -14.00
N TYR A 102 -3.55 -13.92 -13.51
CA TYR A 102 -3.47 -15.23 -12.87
C TYR A 102 -4.42 -15.37 -11.68
N ARG A 103 -4.54 -14.33 -10.83
CA ARG A 103 -5.48 -14.35 -9.71
C ARG A 103 -6.93 -14.32 -10.17
N ARG A 104 -7.27 -13.56 -11.21
CA ARG A 104 -8.64 -13.54 -11.79
C ARG A 104 -9.03 -14.91 -12.31
N GLU A 105 -8.16 -15.58 -13.06
CA GLU A 105 -8.38 -16.95 -13.55
C GLU A 105 -8.64 -17.91 -12.39
N GLN A 106 -7.82 -17.86 -11.36
CA GLN A 106 -7.96 -18.75 -10.19
C GLN A 106 -9.20 -18.46 -9.34
N LEU A 107 -9.70 -17.24 -9.31
CA LEU A 107 -10.96 -16.92 -8.63
C LEU A 107 -12.19 -17.39 -9.43
N GLN A 108 -12.03 -17.63 -10.73
CA GLN A 108 -13.11 -17.97 -11.67
C GLN A 108 -13.04 -19.41 -12.18
N ASP A 109 -12.12 -20.24 -11.68
CA ASP A 109 -11.89 -21.60 -12.19
C ASP A 109 -12.93 -22.65 -11.76
N GLY A 110 -13.95 -22.24 -11.01
CA GLY A 110 -15.09 -23.09 -10.63
C GLY A 110 -14.90 -23.95 -9.39
N ARG A 111 -13.75 -23.86 -8.70
CA ARG A 111 -13.53 -24.60 -7.45
C ARG A 111 -14.42 -24.11 -6.30
N PHE A 112 -14.89 -22.89 -6.36
CA PHE A 112 -15.82 -22.25 -5.44
C PHE A 112 -16.68 -21.24 -6.20
N GLU A 113 -17.80 -20.82 -5.62
CA GLU A 113 -18.65 -19.79 -6.24
C GLU A 113 -18.03 -18.39 -6.02
N LEU A 114 -17.83 -17.64 -7.11
CA LEU A 114 -17.46 -16.21 -7.03
C LEU A 114 -18.70 -15.35 -7.26
N ILE A 115 -19.04 -14.53 -6.29
CA ILE A 115 -20.16 -13.60 -6.31
C ILE A 115 -19.63 -12.17 -6.39
N ARG A 116 -19.88 -11.50 -7.52
CA ARG A 116 -19.49 -10.10 -7.74
C ARG A 116 -20.54 -9.16 -7.17
N SER A 117 -20.44 -8.85 -5.86
CA SER A 117 -21.35 -7.96 -5.16
C SER A 117 -20.70 -7.44 -3.89
N LYS A 118 -21.11 -6.26 -3.43
CA LYS A 118 -20.92 -5.90 -2.02
C LYS A 118 -21.95 -6.66 -1.19
N ALA A 119 -21.63 -6.84 0.08
CA ALA A 119 -22.51 -7.50 1.02
C ALA A 119 -22.48 -6.82 2.39
N ARG A 120 -23.55 -6.97 3.12
CA ARG A 120 -23.66 -6.57 4.54
C ARG A 120 -24.28 -7.70 5.34
N PHE A 121 -23.95 -7.76 6.60
CA PHE A 121 -24.61 -8.70 7.52
C PHE A 121 -26.09 -8.33 7.67
N ARG A 122 -26.96 -9.32 7.50
CA ARG A 122 -28.35 -9.29 7.93
C ARG A 122 -28.49 -9.84 9.35
N ASP A 123 -27.77 -10.92 9.62
CA ASP A 123 -27.63 -11.59 10.89
C ASP A 123 -26.27 -12.32 10.94
N PRO A 124 -25.84 -12.96 12.05
CA PRO A 124 -24.52 -13.59 12.15
C PRO A 124 -24.18 -14.64 11.10
N HIS A 125 -25.18 -15.22 10.44
CA HIS A 125 -25.01 -16.30 9.46
C HIS A 125 -25.56 -15.95 8.08
N THR A 126 -26.12 -14.74 7.88
CA THR A 126 -26.74 -14.34 6.63
C THR A 126 -26.20 -13.03 6.12
N LEU A 127 -25.73 -13.05 4.88
CA LEU A 127 -25.29 -11.87 4.14
C LEU A 127 -26.37 -11.42 3.16
N LEU A 128 -26.63 -10.12 3.11
CA LEU A 128 -27.49 -9.47 2.14
C LEU A 128 -26.62 -8.83 1.06
N LEU A 129 -26.82 -9.21 -0.19
CA LEU A 129 -26.13 -8.67 -1.36
C LEU A 129 -26.81 -7.40 -1.87
N GLU A 130 -26.15 -6.66 -2.78
CA GLU A 130 -26.68 -5.41 -3.34
C GLU A 130 -27.95 -5.60 -4.16
N ASP A 131 -28.11 -6.76 -4.79
CA ASP A 131 -29.30 -7.13 -5.58
C ASP A 131 -30.49 -7.61 -4.71
N GLY A 132 -30.34 -7.60 -3.38
CA GLY A 132 -31.33 -8.07 -2.42
C GLY A 132 -31.32 -9.59 -2.20
N SER A 133 -30.49 -10.35 -2.89
CA SER A 133 -30.33 -11.79 -2.65
C SER A 133 -29.58 -12.08 -1.34
N LEU A 134 -29.74 -13.30 -0.83
CA LEU A 134 -29.19 -13.71 0.45
C LEU A 134 -28.17 -14.84 0.27
N VAL A 135 -27.09 -14.78 1.04
CA VAL A 135 -26.13 -15.89 1.20
C VAL A 135 -26.12 -16.28 2.67
N GLN A 136 -26.62 -17.49 2.94
CA GLN A 136 -26.57 -18.09 4.26
C GLN A 136 -25.36 -19.03 4.36
N ALA A 137 -24.60 -18.94 5.46
CA ALA A 137 -23.40 -19.74 5.66
C ALA A 137 -23.29 -20.26 7.10
N ASN A 138 -22.71 -21.44 7.25
CA ASN A 138 -22.37 -21.98 8.58
C ASN A 138 -21.29 -21.14 9.24
N SER A 139 -20.32 -20.67 8.45
CA SER A 139 -19.23 -19.79 8.89
C SER A 139 -18.99 -18.66 7.88
N ILE A 140 -18.68 -17.46 8.38
CA ILE A 140 -18.36 -16.31 7.55
C ILE A 140 -16.95 -15.83 7.91
N LEU A 141 -16.09 -15.72 6.89
CA LEU A 141 -14.72 -15.21 7.02
C LEU A 141 -14.64 -13.78 6.47
N LEU A 142 -14.13 -12.88 7.29
CA LEU A 142 -13.89 -11.48 6.92
C LEU A 142 -12.47 -11.31 6.35
N ALA A 143 -12.39 -11.03 5.07
CA ALA A 143 -11.13 -10.80 4.35
C ALA A 143 -11.21 -9.50 3.51
N THR A 144 -11.85 -8.47 4.07
CA THR A 144 -12.22 -7.22 3.40
C THR A 144 -11.06 -6.26 3.14
N GLY A 145 -9.86 -6.58 3.64
CA GLY A 145 -8.67 -5.76 3.46
C GLY A 145 -8.65 -4.52 4.34
N SER A 146 -8.02 -3.47 3.86
CA SER A 146 -7.84 -2.21 4.58
C SER A 146 -8.00 -1.01 3.63
N SER A 147 -8.24 0.15 4.20
CA SER A 147 -8.26 1.44 3.50
C SER A 147 -7.28 2.41 4.16
N VAL A 148 -6.93 3.47 3.43
CA VAL A 148 -6.10 4.55 3.98
C VAL A 148 -6.85 5.20 5.14
N ALA A 149 -6.15 5.45 6.24
CA ALA A 149 -6.70 6.12 7.39
C ALA A 149 -7.01 7.60 7.07
N PRO A 150 -7.98 8.22 7.77
CA PRO A 150 -8.22 9.65 7.67
C PRO A 150 -6.97 10.47 8.00
N LEU A 151 -6.86 11.65 7.38
CA LEU A 151 -5.75 12.57 7.63
C LEU A 151 -5.72 13.00 9.11
N PRO A 152 -4.54 13.05 9.75
CA PRO A 152 -4.42 13.37 11.16
C PRO A 152 -4.69 14.85 11.50
N LEU A 153 -4.68 15.73 10.50
CA LEU A 153 -4.93 17.16 10.64
C LEU A 153 -5.81 17.67 9.49
N PRO A 154 -6.84 18.48 9.77
CA PRO A 154 -7.67 19.06 8.71
C PRO A 154 -6.91 19.91 7.69
N SER A 155 -5.85 20.61 8.13
CA SER A 155 -5.03 21.44 7.24
C SER A 155 -4.31 20.65 6.13
N LEU A 156 -4.10 19.36 6.31
CA LEU A 156 -3.53 18.48 5.27
C LEU A 156 -4.45 18.37 4.04
N GLU A 157 -5.75 18.48 4.20
CA GLU A 157 -6.69 18.45 3.07
C GLU A 157 -6.39 19.55 2.03
N SER A 158 -5.90 20.72 2.49
CA SER A 158 -5.59 21.86 1.62
C SER A 158 -4.44 21.62 0.64
N ILE A 159 -3.55 20.69 0.96
CA ILE A 159 -2.38 20.33 0.13
C ILE A 159 -2.58 19.04 -0.66
N GLN A 160 -3.65 18.29 -0.37
CA GLN A 160 -3.98 17.01 -1.03
C GLN A 160 -2.79 16.04 -1.00
N PRO A 161 -2.34 15.59 0.17
CA PRO A 161 -1.18 14.70 0.27
C PRO A 161 -1.44 13.41 -0.49
N TRP A 162 -0.39 12.88 -1.07
CA TRP A 162 -0.44 11.59 -1.76
C TRP A 162 -0.67 10.45 -0.76
N THR A 163 -1.24 9.40 -1.28
CA THR A 163 -1.28 8.08 -0.64
C THR A 163 -0.34 7.13 -1.37
N SER A 164 -0.13 5.93 -0.83
CA SER A 164 0.61 4.89 -1.54
C SER A 164 0.03 4.59 -2.93
N ASN A 165 -1.29 4.74 -3.12
CA ASN A 165 -1.92 4.54 -4.42
C ASN A 165 -1.45 5.56 -5.46
N ASP A 166 -1.32 6.83 -5.06
CA ASP A 166 -0.90 7.91 -5.96
C ASP A 166 0.53 7.69 -6.43
N VAL A 167 1.41 7.19 -5.55
CA VAL A 167 2.79 6.83 -5.90
C VAL A 167 2.85 5.76 -6.99
N LEU A 168 1.93 4.81 -6.97
CA LEU A 168 1.89 3.74 -7.98
C LEU A 168 1.46 4.21 -9.37
N ASP A 169 0.88 5.40 -9.49
CA ASP A 169 0.39 5.94 -10.76
C ASP A 169 1.16 7.18 -11.24
N LEU A 170 2.30 7.49 -10.60
CA LEU A 170 3.13 8.64 -10.95
C LEU A 170 3.62 8.59 -12.40
N LYS A 171 3.58 9.76 -13.05
CA LYS A 171 4.14 9.95 -14.41
C LYS A 171 5.56 10.51 -14.38
N ARG A 172 5.94 11.20 -13.31
CA ARG A 172 7.27 11.75 -13.06
C ARG A 172 7.57 11.75 -11.56
N LEU A 173 8.85 11.75 -11.23
CA LEU A 173 9.30 11.95 -9.86
C LEU A 173 9.22 13.43 -9.48
N PRO A 174 8.86 13.78 -8.23
CA PRO A 174 9.00 15.12 -7.71
C PRO A 174 10.47 15.44 -7.45
N ALA A 175 10.83 16.72 -7.41
CA ALA A 175 12.18 17.13 -7.01
C ALA A 175 12.42 16.90 -5.49
N SER A 176 11.36 17.01 -4.69
CA SER A 176 11.42 16.79 -3.25
C SER A 176 10.10 16.24 -2.71
N ILE A 177 10.17 15.47 -1.64
CA ILE A 177 9.00 14.88 -0.99
C ILE A 177 9.15 14.89 0.54
N ILE A 178 8.05 15.16 1.24
CA ILE A 178 7.90 14.93 2.67
C ILE A 178 7.04 13.70 2.87
N VAL A 179 7.52 12.73 3.63
CA VAL A 179 6.79 11.52 3.99
C VAL A 179 6.34 11.62 5.45
N LEU A 180 5.02 11.57 5.68
CA LEU A 180 4.42 11.64 7.00
C LEU A 180 4.16 10.25 7.55
N GLY A 181 4.94 9.86 8.54
CA GLY A 181 4.89 8.55 9.19
C GLY A 181 6.18 7.75 9.01
N GLY A 182 6.40 6.79 9.90
CA GLY A 182 7.59 5.92 9.91
C GLY A 182 7.21 4.44 9.98
N GLY A 183 6.05 4.07 9.44
CA GLY A 183 5.64 2.66 9.28
C GLY A 183 6.23 2.02 8.02
N PRO A 184 6.06 0.69 7.83
CA PRO A 184 6.68 -0.04 6.71
C PRO A 184 6.41 0.59 5.34
N VAL A 185 5.17 0.96 5.04
CA VAL A 185 4.79 1.55 3.74
C VAL A 185 5.50 2.89 3.51
N ALA A 186 5.55 3.75 4.55
CA ALA A 186 6.21 5.04 4.47
C ALA A 186 7.71 4.89 4.21
N LEU A 187 8.37 3.97 4.92
CA LEU A 187 9.81 3.72 4.80
C LEU A 187 10.17 3.15 3.42
N GLU A 188 9.41 2.18 2.94
CA GLU A 188 9.60 1.60 1.61
C GLU A 188 9.49 2.66 0.51
N LEU A 189 8.44 3.48 0.55
CA LEU A 189 8.24 4.52 -0.46
C LEU A 189 9.24 5.68 -0.31
N ALA A 190 9.60 6.07 0.91
CA ALA A 190 10.63 7.06 1.15
C ALA A 190 11.99 6.62 0.59
N GLN A 191 12.40 5.36 0.82
CA GLN A 191 13.63 4.82 0.25
C GLN A 191 13.59 4.73 -1.28
N PHE A 192 12.44 4.33 -1.84
CA PHE A 192 12.24 4.36 -3.29
C PHE A 192 12.52 5.75 -3.87
N PHE A 193 11.91 6.81 -3.33
CA PHE A 193 12.14 8.17 -3.78
C PHE A 193 13.60 8.60 -3.61
N LEU A 194 14.17 8.37 -2.43
CA LEU A 194 15.55 8.71 -2.12
C LEU A 194 16.53 8.11 -3.14
N ARG A 195 16.42 6.81 -3.40
CA ARG A 195 17.32 6.09 -4.32
C ARG A 195 17.13 6.48 -5.77
N PHE A 196 15.98 7.05 -6.14
CA PHE A 196 15.78 7.69 -7.44
C PHE A 196 16.20 9.17 -7.49
N GLY A 197 16.86 9.67 -6.43
CA GLY A 197 17.46 11.00 -6.38
C GLY A 197 16.49 12.10 -5.96
N VAL A 198 15.33 11.78 -5.42
CA VAL A 198 14.38 12.74 -4.84
C VAL A 198 14.87 13.17 -3.46
N LYS A 199 14.93 14.47 -3.19
CA LYS A 199 15.21 14.97 -1.84
C LYS A 199 14.07 14.54 -0.91
N THR A 200 14.37 13.61 -0.01
CA THR A 200 13.35 12.95 0.83
C THR A 200 13.53 13.33 2.30
N THR A 201 12.45 13.82 2.90
CA THR A 201 12.37 14.10 4.34
C THR A 201 11.25 13.26 4.94
N LEU A 202 11.51 12.57 6.04
CA LEU A 202 10.55 11.77 6.78
C LEU A 202 10.26 12.41 8.14
N ILE A 203 8.98 12.54 8.48
CA ILE A 203 8.52 13.12 9.74
C ILE A 203 7.67 12.09 10.49
N GLN A 204 8.14 11.64 11.64
CA GLN A 204 7.50 10.61 12.47
C GLN A 204 7.17 11.16 13.86
N ARG A 205 5.91 10.97 14.30
CA ARG A 205 5.46 11.40 15.63
C ARG A 205 6.07 10.61 16.78
N SER A 206 6.31 9.32 16.60
CA SER A 206 6.86 8.44 17.63
C SER A 206 8.36 8.66 17.80
N LYS A 207 8.93 8.20 18.91
CA LYS A 207 10.35 8.34 19.23
C LYS A 207 11.28 7.62 18.25
N GLN A 208 10.77 6.61 17.55
CA GLN A 208 11.51 5.80 16.60
C GLN A 208 10.68 5.51 15.34
N LEU A 209 11.33 5.12 14.27
CA LEU A 209 10.70 4.46 13.14
C LEU A 209 10.12 3.11 13.57
N LEU A 210 9.20 2.55 12.80
CA LEU A 210 8.60 1.25 13.11
C LEU A 210 8.16 1.14 14.58
N SER A 211 7.38 2.09 15.06
CA SER A 211 7.03 2.25 16.49
C SER A 211 6.38 1.05 17.16
N GLY A 212 5.98 0.03 16.40
CA GLY A 212 5.47 -1.25 16.91
C GLY A 212 6.50 -2.39 16.95
N PHE A 213 7.77 -2.08 16.66
CA PHE A 213 8.88 -3.04 16.63
C PHE A 213 9.92 -2.70 17.70
N ASP A 214 10.81 -3.64 17.98
CA ASP A 214 11.90 -3.46 18.93
C ASP A 214 12.91 -2.43 18.41
N GLU A 215 13.56 -1.72 19.34
CA GLU A 215 14.48 -0.62 19.03
C GLU A 215 15.73 -1.11 18.30
N ASP A 216 16.19 -2.30 18.61
CA ASP A 216 17.34 -2.96 17.97
C ASP A 216 17.11 -3.31 16.49
N ILE A 217 15.85 -3.32 16.04
CA ILE A 217 15.47 -3.42 14.63
C ILE A 217 15.31 -2.02 14.01
N ALA A 218 14.67 -1.10 14.73
CA ALA A 218 14.35 0.23 14.21
C ALA A 218 15.57 1.14 14.08
N SER A 219 16.50 1.10 15.04
CA SER A 219 17.67 1.98 15.05
C SER A 219 18.67 1.71 13.90
N PRO A 220 19.07 0.46 13.60
CA PRO A 220 19.92 0.18 12.45
C PRO A 220 19.27 0.57 11.12
N LEU A 221 17.95 0.38 10.99
CA LEU A 221 17.24 0.80 9.79
C LEU A 221 17.25 2.31 9.62
N GLN A 222 17.00 3.08 10.70
CA GLN A 222 17.08 4.53 10.66
C GLN A 222 18.47 5.00 10.26
N GLN A 223 19.49 4.47 10.90
CA GLN A 223 20.89 4.79 10.57
C GLN A 223 21.19 4.53 9.10
N ALA A 224 20.81 3.37 8.55
CA ALA A 224 21.04 3.05 7.15
C ALA A 224 20.35 4.04 6.20
N LEU A 225 19.12 4.46 6.51
CA LEU A 225 18.41 5.47 5.70
C LEU A 225 19.03 6.86 5.78
N GLU A 226 19.53 7.26 6.95
CA GLU A 226 20.26 8.52 7.16
C GLU A 226 21.60 8.50 6.41
N GLU A 227 22.33 7.37 6.43
CA GLU A 227 23.57 7.16 5.65
C GLU A 227 23.33 7.19 4.13
N GLU A 228 22.16 6.78 3.66
CA GLU A 228 21.74 6.96 2.27
C GLU A 228 21.37 8.42 1.94
N GLY A 229 21.23 9.31 2.95
CA GLY A 229 20.96 10.73 2.78
C GLY A 229 19.51 11.15 3.07
N MET A 230 18.71 10.30 3.69
CA MET A 230 17.36 10.67 4.11
C MET A 230 17.40 11.59 5.32
N GLN A 231 16.65 12.69 5.26
CA GLN A 231 16.45 13.54 6.42
C GLN A 231 15.30 12.99 7.27
N ILE A 232 15.58 12.61 8.52
CA ILE A 232 14.58 11.97 9.39
C ILE A 232 14.36 12.81 10.65
N TYR A 233 13.09 13.06 10.95
CA TYR A 233 12.66 13.69 12.20
C TYR A 233 11.73 12.74 12.94
N THR A 234 12.16 12.24 14.08
CA THR A 234 11.34 11.44 15.00
C THR A 234 10.85 12.30 16.17
N HIS A 235 9.93 11.77 16.98
CA HIS A 235 9.40 12.46 18.16
C HIS A 235 8.84 13.86 17.83
N THR A 236 8.07 13.96 16.78
CA THR A 236 7.51 15.21 16.27
C THR A 236 6.03 15.36 16.61
N ARG A 237 5.54 16.60 16.54
CA ARG A 237 4.12 16.92 16.58
C ARG A 237 3.76 17.80 15.39
N LEU A 238 2.94 17.29 14.48
CA LEU A 238 2.43 18.08 13.35
C LEU A 238 1.55 19.22 13.87
N LEU A 239 1.76 20.41 13.34
CA LEU A 239 1.03 21.63 13.71
C LEU A 239 0.10 22.08 12.59
N SER A 240 0.60 22.18 11.37
CA SER A 240 -0.19 22.61 10.21
C SER A 240 0.42 22.17 8.89
N ALA A 241 -0.40 22.22 7.84
CA ALA A 241 0.04 22.11 6.45
C ALA A 241 -0.54 23.27 5.65
N SER A 242 0.21 23.74 4.65
CA SER A 242 -0.23 24.81 3.74
C SER A 242 0.52 24.71 2.42
N ARG A 243 0.01 25.38 1.38
CA ARG A 243 0.74 25.52 0.11
C ARG A 243 1.21 26.96 -0.06
N LYS A 244 2.52 27.15 -0.27
CA LYS A 244 3.15 28.47 -0.41
C LYS A 244 4.10 28.43 -1.61
N GLY A 245 3.94 29.38 -2.55
CA GLY A 245 4.83 29.48 -3.71
C GLY A 245 4.90 28.22 -4.58
N GLY A 246 3.82 27.44 -4.66
CA GLY A 246 3.78 26.18 -5.42
C GLY A 246 4.37 24.95 -4.71
N MET A 247 4.90 25.14 -3.49
CA MET A 247 5.43 24.08 -2.65
C MET A 247 4.49 23.78 -1.49
N ASP A 248 4.38 22.53 -1.11
CA ASP A 248 3.72 22.11 0.12
C ASP A 248 4.63 22.37 1.31
N CYS A 249 4.09 22.95 2.36
CA CYS A 249 4.78 23.29 3.60
C CYS A 249 4.17 22.51 4.76
N ILE A 250 5.01 21.79 5.49
CA ILE A 250 4.64 21.13 6.74
C ILE A 250 5.31 21.85 7.90
N THR A 251 4.47 22.33 8.84
CA THR A 251 4.92 22.91 10.09
C THR A 251 4.76 21.88 11.21
N PHE A 252 5.82 21.66 11.96
CA PHE A 252 5.83 20.70 13.06
C PHE A 252 6.76 21.15 14.20
N GLU A 253 6.54 20.60 15.37
CA GLU A 253 7.41 20.76 16.53
C GLU A 253 8.37 19.58 16.62
N HIS A 254 9.64 19.88 16.86
CA HIS A 254 10.70 18.90 17.09
C HIS A 254 11.71 19.50 18.08
N GLU A 255 12.01 18.78 19.17
CA GLU A 255 12.91 19.24 20.24
C GLU A 255 12.54 20.61 20.80
N GLY A 256 11.25 20.85 21.01
CA GLY A 256 10.71 22.11 21.56
C GLY A 256 10.79 23.32 20.59
N LYS A 257 11.18 23.11 19.33
CA LYS A 257 11.26 24.16 18.31
C LYS A 257 10.26 23.90 17.19
N THR A 258 9.60 24.96 16.74
CA THR A 258 8.79 24.92 15.52
C THR A 258 9.69 24.90 14.29
N ARG A 259 9.45 23.99 13.38
CA ARG A 259 10.14 23.85 12.09
C ARG A 259 9.16 23.92 10.93
N GLU A 260 9.60 24.48 9.81
CA GLU A 260 8.89 24.44 8.54
C GLU A 260 9.75 23.74 7.50
N ILE A 261 9.18 22.80 6.77
CA ILE A 261 9.84 22.12 5.64
C ILE A 261 8.94 22.22 4.42
N TYR A 262 9.58 22.47 3.30
CA TYR A 262 8.93 22.66 2.01
C TYR A 262 9.33 21.54 1.05
N ALA A 263 8.34 21.01 0.31
CA ALA A 263 8.57 20.02 -0.74
C ALA A 263 7.57 20.19 -1.89
N GLU A 264 7.89 19.59 -3.03
CA GLU A 264 6.98 19.56 -4.19
C GLU A 264 5.76 18.65 -3.93
N ALA A 265 5.93 17.63 -3.08
CA ALA A 265 4.86 16.70 -2.71
C ALA A 265 4.95 16.29 -1.24
N VAL A 266 3.80 15.86 -0.70
CA VAL A 266 3.67 15.23 0.64
C VAL A 266 2.98 13.88 0.47
N LEU A 267 3.50 12.83 1.15
CA LEU A 267 2.99 11.46 1.18
C LEU A 267 2.58 11.08 2.60
#